data_a92570913c2cbe116f40352253e85e26
#
_entry.id   a92570913c2cbe116f40352253e85e26
#
_cell.length_a   1.000
_cell.length_b   1.000
_cell.length_c   1.000
_cell.angle_alpha   90.00
_cell.angle_beta   90.00
_cell.angle_gamma   90.00
#
_symmetry.space_group_name_H-M   'P 1'
#
loop_
_entity.id
_entity.type
_entity.pdbx_description
1 polymer ?
#
loop_
_entity_poly.entity_id
_entity_poly.type
_entity_poly.pdbx_seq_one_letter_code
_entity_poly.pdbx_strand_id
1 'polypeptide(L)'
;YREIYKPNLIVSEAAKQIKALESDDEEIFVRLAPPDLWGRSKDSGKSVIEIFAENGLYFCKADSDRRQGWMALREWLKPEKQADGTVQAKLAIFENCHNLIRTLPLLQYDRKVPDDAAKEPHELTHAPDALRYFAAWRTVESESSNYSLPQGNEITSDYLSGLWN
;
A
#
# COMPACT_ATOMS: atom_id res chain seq x y z
N TYR A 1 -8.29 -7.88 -0.90
CA TYR A 1 -8.97 -9.17 -0.69
C TYR A 1 -8.11 -10.19 0.08
N ARG A 2 -6.89 -9.83 0.43
CA ARG A 2 -5.96 -10.63 1.27
C ARG A 2 -5.26 -9.71 2.26
N GLU A 3 -4.90 -10.26 3.41
CA GLU A 3 -4.26 -9.52 4.49
C GLU A 3 -3.20 -10.36 5.17
N ILE A 4 -2.02 -9.78 5.41
CA ILE A 4 -1.02 -10.29 6.34
C ILE A 4 -0.89 -9.26 7.46
N TYR A 5 -1.25 -9.66 8.67
CA TYR A 5 -1.16 -8.81 9.85
C TYR A 5 -0.56 -9.61 11.02
N LYS A 6 0.76 -9.57 11.13
CA LYS A 6 1.50 -10.34 12.13
C LYS A 6 2.60 -9.48 12.76
N PRO A 7 2.71 -9.44 14.09
CA PRO A 7 3.84 -8.80 14.75
C PRO A 7 5.13 -9.62 14.59
N ASN A 8 6.27 -8.96 14.74
CA ASN A 8 7.60 -9.58 14.80
C ASN A 8 7.98 -10.46 13.60
N LEU A 9 7.43 -10.16 12.43
CA LEU A 9 7.74 -10.88 11.21
C LEU A 9 9.08 -10.38 10.66
N ILE A 10 10.06 -11.28 10.51
CA ILE A 10 11.31 -10.93 9.83
C ILE A 10 11.07 -10.78 8.33
N VAL A 11 11.87 -9.95 7.67
CA VAL A 11 11.64 -9.56 6.26
C VAL A 11 11.60 -10.74 5.31
N SER A 12 12.51 -11.71 5.47
CA SER A 12 12.53 -12.92 4.63
C SER A 12 11.28 -13.79 4.81
N GLU A 13 10.73 -13.86 6.02
CA GLU A 13 9.49 -14.59 6.27
C GLU A 13 8.27 -13.81 5.73
N ALA A 14 8.27 -12.48 5.86
CA ALA A 14 7.28 -11.63 5.22
C ALA A 14 7.25 -11.83 3.71
N ALA A 15 8.42 -11.89 3.07
CA ALA A 15 8.54 -12.16 1.65
C ALA A 15 7.94 -13.50 1.25
N LYS A 16 8.19 -14.55 2.01
CA LYS A 16 7.60 -15.88 1.76
C LYS A 16 6.07 -15.84 1.88
N GLN A 17 5.55 -15.18 2.90
CA GLN A 17 4.11 -15.10 3.10
C GLN A 17 3.41 -14.27 2.02
N ILE A 18 4.02 -13.17 1.56
CA ILE A 18 3.50 -12.40 0.43
C ILE A 18 3.41 -13.29 -0.81
N LYS A 19 4.51 -13.96 -1.18
CA LYS A 19 4.53 -14.87 -2.33
C LYS A 19 3.52 -16.01 -2.22
N ALA A 20 3.36 -16.58 -1.03
CA ALA A 20 2.39 -17.65 -0.80
C ALA A 20 0.92 -17.20 -0.94
N LEU A 21 0.65 -15.91 -0.81
CA LEU A 21 -0.67 -15.33 -1.03
C LEU A 21 -0.92 -14.92 -2.48
N GLU A 22 0.13 -14.74 -3.27
CA GLU A 22 0.02 -14.44 -4.69
C GLU A 22 -0.27 -15.74 -5.45
N SER A 23 -1.29 -15.74 -6.31
CA SER A 23 -1.59 -16.88 -7.17
C SER A 23 -0.76 -16.81 -8.44
N ASP A 24 -0.39 -17.97 -9.00
CA ASP A 24 0.32 -18.05 -10.29
C ASP A 24 -0.49 -17.44 -11.46
N ASP A 25 -1.81 -17.36 -11.32
CA ASP A 25 -2.72 -16.77 -12.31
C ASP A 25 -2.89 -15.25 -12.13
N GLU A 26 -2.26 -14.65 -11.12
CA GLU A 26 -2.38 -13.21 -10.85
C GLU A 26 -1.24 -12.42 -11.49
N GLU A 27 -1.60 -11.42 -12.28
CA GLU A 27 -0.68 -10.39 -12.74
C GLU A 27 -0.55 -9.29 -11.68
N ILE A 28 0.60 -9.24 -11.00
CA ILE A 28 0.86 -8.21 -10.00
C ILE A 28 1.42 -6.97 -10.70
N PHE A 29 0.54 -6.00 -10.91
CA PHE A 29 0.89 -4.75 -11.58
C PHE A 29 1.85 -3.88 -10.76
N VAL A 30 1.65 -3.77 -9.46
CA VAL A 30 2.49 -2.98 -8.55
C VAL A 30 2.49 -3.53 -7.14
N ARG A 31 3.63 -3.43 -6.46
CA ARG A 31 3.74 -3.59 -5.01
C ARG A 31 4.23 -2.27 -4.44
N LEU A 32 3.48 -1.71 -3.51
CA LEU A 32 3.80 -0.43 -2.87
C LEU A 32 4.33 -0.68 -1.46
N ALA A 33 5.32 0.10 -1.07
CA ALA A 33 5.86 0.06 0.28
C ALA A 33 6.08 1.48 0.82
N PRO A 34 5.95 1.67 2.14
CA PRO A 34 6.17 2.96 2.76
C PRO A 34 7.64 3.42 2.58
N PRO A 35 7.88 4.73 2.41
CA PRO A 35 9.20 5.28 2.08
C PRO A 35 10.32 4.99 3.09
N ASP A 36 9.97 4.78 4.36
CA ASP A 36 10.91 4.47 5.44
C ASP A 36 11.63 3.13 5.25
N LEU A 37 11.06 2.18 4.50
CA LEU A 37 11.70 0.91 4.22
C LEU A 37 12.97 1.01 3.35
N TRP A 38 13.22 2.16 2.72
CA TRP A 38 14.48 2.46 2.01
C TRP A 38 15.61 2.94 2.93
N GLY A 39 15.29 3.24 4.20
CA GLY A 39 16.29 3.59 5.19
C GLY A 39 17.23 2.41 5.49
N ARG A 40 18.53 2.66 5.51
CA ARG A 40 19.53 1.62 5.82
C ARG A 40 19.64 1.40 7.33
N SER A 41 19.64 0.15 7.75
CA SER A 41 19.95 -0.23 9.13
C SER A 41 21.41 0.06 9.44
N LYS A 42 21.66 0.60 10.64
CA LYS A 42 23.04 0.84 11.12
C LYS A 42 23.79 -0.46 11.37
N ASP A 43 23.10 -1.53 11.72
CA ASP A 43 23.72 -2.82 12.10
C ASP A 43 24.10 -3.66 10.88
N SER A 44 23.18 -3.75 9.89
CA SER A 44 23.39 -4.59 8.69
C SER A 44 23.87 -3.82 7.47
N GLY A 45 23.74 -2.48 7.48
CA GLY A 45 24.00 -1.63 6.31
C GLY A 45 22.99 -1.80 5.17
N LYS A 46 22.03 -2.74 5.31
CA LYS A 46 20.99 -3.00 4.31
C LYS A 46 19.69 -2.31 4.68
N SER A 47 18.94 -1.92 3.67
CA SER A 47 17.55 -1.49 3.83
C SER A 47 16.60 -2.70 3.83
N VAL A 48 15.39 -2.51 4.33
CA VAL A 48 14.34 -3.54 4.29
C VAL A 48 13.98 -3.90 2.85
N ILE A 49 13.98 -2.92 1.95
CA ILE A 49 13.70 -3.14 0.52
C ILE A 49 14.78 -3.97 -0.16
N GLU A 50 16.05 -3.78 0.17
CA GLU A 50 17.14 -4.64 -0.34
C GLU A 50 16.94 -6.10 0.07
N ILE A 51 16.50 -6.36 1.31
CA ILE A 51 16.22 -7.73 1.78
C ILE A 51 15.01 -8.33 1.05
N PHE A 52 13.96 -7.55 0.78
CA PHE A 52 12.83 -7.99 -0.05
C PHE A 52 13.28 -8.34 -1.48
N ALA A 53 14.12 -7.51 -2.09
CA ALA A 53 14.66 -7.76 -3.43
C ALA A 53 15.50 -9.02 -3.49
N GLU A 54 16.35 -9.30 -2.48
CA GLU A 54 17.10 -10.55 -2.34
C GLU A 54 16.17 -11.79 -2.27
N ASN A 55 14.95 -11.60 -1.79
CA ASN A 55 13.91 -12.63 -1.77
C ASN A 55 12.98 -12.60 -3.00
N GLY A 56 13.35 -11.84 -4.05
CA GLY A 56 12.62 -11.76 -5.31
C GLY A 56 11.30 -11.00 -5.24
N LEU A 57 11.14 -10.06 -4.31
CA LEU A 57 10.04 -9.13 -4.23
C LEU A 57 10.51 -7.69 -4.43
N TYR A 58 9.95 -7.04 -5.43
CA TYR A 58 10.28 -5.67 -5.81
C TYR A 58 9.11 -4.75 -5.50
N PHE A 59 9.41 -3.58 -4.93
CA PHE A 59 8.41 -2.61 -4.50
C PHE A 59 8.70 -1.24 -5.08
N CYS A 60 7.64 -0.51 -5.38
CA CYS A 60 7.66 0.92 -5.64
C CYS A 60 7.47 1.69 -4.34
N LYS A 61 8.16 2.82 -4.23
CA LYS A 61 7.99 3.71 -3.08
C LYS A 61 6.62 4.39 -3.16
N ALA A 62 5.82 4.24 -2.11
CA ALA A 62 4.54 4.90 -2.02
C ALA A 62 4.70 6.40 -1.72
N ASP A 63 3.72 7.20 -2.11
CA ASP A 63 3.66 8.60 -1.72
C ASP A 63 3.42 8.72 -0.21
N SER A 64 4.16 9.60 0.42
CA SER A 64 4.07 9.88 1.85
C SER A 64 2.98 10.90 2.20
N ASP A 65 2.34 11.56 1.23
CA ASP A 65 1.26 12.53 1.51
C ASP A 65 0.06 11.83 2.15
N ARG A 66 -0.02 11.98 3.47
CA ARG A 66 -1.06 11.35 4.27
C ARG A 66 -2.44 11.94 3.98
N ARG A 67 -2.53 13.26 3.82
CA ARG A 67 -3.80 13.96 3.62
C ARG A 67 -4.43 13.59 2.29
N GLN A 68 -3.67 13.61 1.21
CA GLN A 68 -4.14 13.18 -0.10
C GLN A 68 -4.63 11.73 -0.08
N GLY A 69 -3.88 10.83 0.53
CA GLY A 69 -4.28 9.43 0.64
C GLY A 69 -5.56 9.22 1.45
N TRP A 70 -5.74 9.94 2.57
CA TRP A 70 -6.98 9.87 3.35
C TRP A 70 -8.17 10.48 2.61
N MET A 71 -7.97 11.55 1.87
CA MET A 71 -9.03 12.15 1.03
C MET A 71 -9.48 11.15 -0.05
N ALA A 72 -8.54 10.55 -0.78
CA ALA A 72 -8.85 9.54 -1.78
C ALA A 72 -9.60 8.35 -1.19
N LEU A 73 -9.16 7.85 -0.04
CA LEU A 73 -9.80 6.73 0.64
C LEU A 73 -11.23 7.06 1.08
N ARG A 74 -11.48 8.28 1.58
CA ARG A 74 -12.83 8.74 1.93
C ARG A 74 -13.76 8.76 0.72
N GLU A 75 -13.29 9.27 -0.42
CA GLU A 75 -14.09 9.27 -1.65
C GLU A 75 -14.41 7.85 -2.13
N TRP A 76 -13.49 6.90 -1.96
CA TRP A 76 -13.74 5.50 -2.33
C TRP A 76 -14.71 4.79 -1.39
N LEU A 77 -14.73 5.18 -0.12
CA LEU A 77 -15.63 4.62 0.90
C LEU A 77 -16.99 5.32 0.95
N LYS A 78 -17.15 6.43 0.22
CA LYS A 78 -18.40 7.17 0.19
C LYS A 78 -19.53 6.33 -0.37
N PRO A 79 -20.67 6.21 0.35
CA PRO A 79 -21.83 5.49 -0.17
C PRO A 79 -22.46 6.24 -1.34
N GLU A 80 -22.65 5.56 -2.46
CA GLU A 80 -23.31 6.10 -3.65
C GLU A 80 -24.54 5.26 -3.99
N LYS A 81 -25.69 5.94 -4.24
CA LYS A 81 -26.93 5.27 -4.65
C LYS A 81 -26.83 4.89 -6.12
N GLN A 82 -26.99 3.61 -6.41
CA GLN A 82 -26.98 3.06 -7.76
C GLN A 82 -28.36 3.23 -8.44
N ALA A 83 -28.39 3.01 -9.76
CA ALA A 83 -29.61 3.13 -10.55
C ALA A 83 -30.71 2.12 -10.14
N ASP A 84 -30.31 0.97 -9.60
CA ASP A 84 -31.20 -0.08 -9.08
C ASP A 84 -31.71 0.19 -7.66
N GLY A 85 -31.29 1.32 -7.05
CA GLY A 85 -31.65 1.71 -5.69
C GLY A 85 -30.76 1.13 -4.60
N THR A 86 -29.80 0.27 -4.91
CA THR A 86 -28.78 -0.20 -3.95
C THR A 86 -27.82 0.91 -3.56
N VAL A 87 -27.16 0.75 -2.43
CA VAL A 87 -26.12 1.69 -1.96
C VAL A 87 -24.79 0.94 -1.92
N GLN A 88 -23.81 1.43 -2.67
CA GLN A 88 -22.50 0.81 -2.74
C GLN A 88 -21.40 1.88 -2.64
N ALA A 89 -20.23 1.49 -2.13
CA ALA A 89 -19.03 2.28 -2.20
C ALA A 89 -18.13 1.80 -3.37
N LYS A 90 -17.22 2.65 -3.85
CA LYS A 90 -16.25 2.27 -4.89
C LYS A 90 -15.24 1.23 -4.40
N LEU A 91 -15.00 1.17 -3.08
CA LEU A 91 -14.10 0.22 -2.44
C LEU A 91 -14.91 -0.83 -1.68
N ALA A 92 -14.66 -2.09 -1.98
CA ALA A 92 -15.13 -3.23 -1.21
C ALA A 92 -13.97 -3.87 -0.44
N ILE A 93 -14.21 -4.22 0.81
CA ILE A 93 -13.25 -4.94 1.67
C ILE A 93 -13.80 -6.33 1.90
N PHE A 94 -13.02 -7.35 1.58
CA PHE A 94 -13.42 -8.73 1.75
C PHE A 94 -13.39 -9.13 3.23
N GLU A 95 -14.28 -10.01 3.64
CA GLU A 95 -14.48 -10.42 5.03
C GLU A 95 -13.24 -11.01 5.71
N ASN A 96 -12.33 -11.62 4.94
CA ASN A 96 -11.06 -12.16 5.44
C ASN A 96 -10.00 -11.10 5.78
N CYS A 97 -10.24 -9.82 5.45
CA CYS A 97 -9.38 -8.71 5.87
C CYS A 97 -9.80 -8.20 7.27
N HIS A 98 -9.71 -9.10 8.26
CA HIS A 98 -10.24 -8.89 9.61
C HIS A 98 -9.63 -7.68 10.33
N ASN A 99 -8.33 -7.45 10.19
CA ASN A 99 -7.68 -6.32 10.86
C ASN A 99 -8.04 -5.00 10.20
N LEU A 100 -8.11 -4.94 8.88
CA LEU A 100 -8.55 -3.74 8.18
C LEU A 100 -10.00 -3.39 8.54
N ILE A 101 -10.91 -4.37 8.54
CA ILE A 101 -12.32 -4.18 8.92
C ILE A 101 -12.44 -3.69 10.36
N ARG A 102 -11.63 -4.24 11.28
CA ARG A 102 -11.62 -3.85 12.69
C ARG A 102 -11.06 -2.46 12.91
N THR A 103 -9.96 -2.10 12.23
CA THR A 103 -9.19 -0.90 12.56
C THR A 103 -9.64 0.35 11.81
N LEU A 104 -10.09 0.21 10.56
CA LEU A 104 -10.47 1.35 9.73
C LEU A 104 -11.58 2.23 10.35
N PRO A 105 -12.66 1.67 10.93
CA PRO A 105 -13.71 2.46 11.57
C PRO A 105 -13.29 3.11 12.90
N LEU A 106 -12.18 2.67 13.49
CA LEU A 106 -11.68 3.17 14.77
C LEU A 106 -10.67 4.33 14.61
N LEU A 107 -10.31 4.68 13.37
CA LEU A 107 -9.43 5.81 13.13
C LEU A 107 -10.06 7.11 13.63
N GLN A 108 -9.24 7.91 14.29
CA GLN A 108 -9.62 9.23 14.78
C GLN A 108 -8.88 10.30 13.99
N TYR A 109 -9.43 11.51 13.97
CA TYR A 109 -8.73 12.67 13.44
C TYR A 109 -7.53 13.05 14.32
N ASP A 110 -6.45 13.48 13.67
CA ASP A 110 -5.35 14.09 14.39
C ASP A 110 -5.80 15.40 15.03
N ARG A 111 -5.48 15.60 16.31
CA ARG A 111 -5.90 16.80 17.07
C ARG A 111 -5.23 18.07 16.60
N LYS A 112 -4.06 17.96 15.98
CA LYS A 112 -3.25 19.10 15.50
C LYS A 112 -3.42 19.34 14.00
N VAL A 113 -3.73 18.28 13.25
CA VAL A 113 -3.88 18.31 11.80
C VAL A 113 -5.23 17.67 11.45
N PRO A 114 -6.34 18.42 11.47
CA PRO A 114 -7.70 17.90 11.34
C PRO A 114 -7.98 17.10 10.06
N ASP A 115 -7.19 17.35 9.01
CA ASP A 115 -7.32 16.63 7.72
C ASP A 115 -6.52 15.31 7.68
N ASP A 116 -5.79 14.99 8.74
CA ASP A 116 -5.02 13.75 8.90
C ASP A 116 -5.69 12.83 9.92
N ALA A 117 -5.38 11.55 9.86
CA ALA A 117 -5.72 10.59 10.91
C ALA A 117 -4.64 10.61 12.01
N ALA A 118 -5.08 10.40 13.25
CA ALA A 118 -4.19 10.25 14.38
C ALA A 118 -3.18 9.12 14.12
N LYS A 119 -1.92 9.34 14.53
CA LYS A 119 -0.84 8.36 14.33
C LYS A 119 -0.80 7.29 15.42
N GLU A 120 -1.52 7.53 16.49
CA GLU A 120 -1.60 6.65 17.65
C GLU A 120 -3.05 6.28 17.97
N PRO A 121 -3.32 5.11 18.51
CA PRO A 121 -2.36 4.02 18.78
C PRO A 121 -1.97 3.27 17.49
N HIS A 122 -0.71 2.86 17.39
CA HIS A 122 -0.16 2.23 16.16
C HIS A 122 -0.91 0.99 15.71
N GLU A 123 -1.42 0.18 16.63
CA GLU A 123 -2.18 -1.03 16.29
C GLU A 123 -3.48 -0.73 15.51
N LEU A 124 -3.95 0.51 15.53
CA LEU A 124 -5.13 0.93 14.75
C LEU A 124 -4.76 1.52 13.38
N THR A 125 -3.51 1.96 13.20
CA THR A 125 -3.13 2.70 11.99
C THR A 125 -2.47 1.85 10.91
N HIS A 126 -1.82 0.73 11.25
CA HIS A 126 -1.03 -0.04 10.30
C HIS A 126 -1.79 -0.55 9.08
N ALA A 127 -2.93 -1.24 9.27
CA ALA A 127 -3.69 -1.77 8.16
C ALA A 127 -4.36 -0.66 7.32
N PRO A 128 -4.98 0.38 7.93
CA PRO A 128 -5.49 1.52 7.20
C PRO A 128 -4.41 2.33 6.46
N ASP A 129 -3.20 2.47 7.02
CA ASP A 129 -2.10 3.16 6.34
C ASP A 129 -1.65 2.41 5.08
N ALA A 130 -1.60 1.07 5.11
CA ALA A 130 -1.31 0.28 3.92
C ALA A 130 -2.34 0.55 2.79
N LEU A 131 -3.62 0.59 3.13
CA LEU A 131 -4.68 0.92 2.19
C LEU A 131 -4.59 2.38 1.70
N ARG A 132 -4.23 3.31 2.57
CA ARG A 132 -4.03 4.72 2.24
C ARG A 132 -2.92 4.91 1.20
N TYR A 133 -1.80 4.21 1.32
CA TYR A 133 -0.73 4.27 0.32
C TYR A 133 -1.22 3.85 -1.06
N PHE A 134 -2.01 2.81 -1.13
CA PHE A 134 -2.62 2.38 -2.39
C PHE A 134 -3.60 3.42 -2.94
N ALA A 135 -4.44 4.01 -2.08
CA ALA A 135 -5.40 5.03 -2.47
C ALA A 135 -4.70 6.28 -3.05
N ALA A 136 -3.62 6.76 -2.40
CA ALA A 136 -2.83 7.87 -2.89
C ALA A 136 -2.23 7.58 -4.27
N TRP A 137 -1.59 6.43 -4.44
CA TRP A 137 -0.98 6.02 -5.69
C TRP A 137 -2.00 5.94 -6.84
N ARG A 138 -3.14 5.29 -6.59
CA ARG A 138 -4.18 5.11 -7.62
C ARG A 138 -4.79 6.43 -8.09
N THR A 139 -4.90 7.42 -7.22
CA THR A 139 -5.43 8.75 -7.56
C THR A 139 -4.48 9.49 -8.50
N VAL A 140 -3.16 9.44 -8.23
CA VAL A 140 -2.15 10.08 -9.07
C VAL A 140 -2.14 9.49 -10.49
N GLU A 141 -2.26 8.17 -10.62
CA GLU A 141 -2.30 7.54 -11.94
C GLU A 141 -3.55 7.89 -12.77
N SER A 142 -4.69 8.11 -12.14
CA SER A 142 -5.92 8.51 -12.84
C SER A 142 -5.82 9.90 -13.48
N GLU A 143 -4.98 10.77 -12.95
CA GLU A 143 -4.70 12.11 -13.50
C GLU A 143 -3.64 12.08 -14.63
N SER A 144 -2.76 11.07 -14.62
CA SER A 144 -1.66 10.92 -15.57
C SER A 144 -1.94 9.91 -16.70
N SER A 145 -3.18 9.81 -17.18
CA SER A 145 -3.63 8.83 -18.22
C SER A 145 -2.90 8.89 -19.57
N ASN A 146 -1.70 9.46 -19.63
CA ASN A 146 -0.76 9.40 -20.74
C ASN A 146 0.43 8.46 -20.50
N TYR A 147 0.42 7.65 -19.45
CA TYR A 147 1.46 6.64 -19.26
C TYR A 147 1.18 5.46 -20.19
N SER A 148 1.89 5.42 -21.31
CA SER A 148 2.04 4.20 -22.10
C SER A 148 2.78 3.19 -21.22
N LEU A 149 2.13 2.08 -20.88
CA LEU A 149 2.78 0.94 -20.23
C LEU A 149 3.99 0.53 -21.07
N PRO A 150 5.16 0.27 -20.49
CA PRO A 150 6.23 -0.39 -21.19
C PRO A 150 5.71 -1.76 -21.66
N GLN A 151 5.56 -1.91 -22.96
CA GLN A 151 5.22 -3.21 -23.54
C GLN A 151 6.43 -4.13 -23.40
N GLY A 152 6.28 -5.18 -22.64
CA GLY A 152 7.09 -6.39 -22.70
C GLY A 152 8.45 -6.32 -22.01
N ASN A 153 8.66 -7.20 -21.06
CA ASN A 153 9.89 -7.94 -20.68
C ASN A 153 11.26 -7.26 -20.75
N GLU A 154 11.36 -5.97 -20.51
CA GLU A 154 12.65 -5.34 -20.25
C GLU A 154 12.57 -4.47 -18.99
N ILE A 155 12.79 -5.12 -17.85
CA ILE A 155 13.35 -4.42 -16.69
C ILE A 155 14.79 -4.14 -17.09
N THR A 156 15.00 -3.09 -17.91
CA THR A 156 16.33 -2.67 -18.28
C THR A 156 17.03 -2.12 -17.05
N SER A 157 18.35 -2.34 -17.01
CA SER A 157 19.27 -1.88 -15.96
C SER A 157 19.13 -0.38 -15.63
N ASP A 158 18.50 0.39 -16.49
CA ASP A 158 18.28 1.84 -16.37
C ASP A 158 17.24 2.20 -15.28
N TYR A 159 16.28 1.30 -15.00
CA TYR A 159 15.35 1.50 -13.88
C TYR A 159 16.05 1.34 -12.54
N LEU A 160 17.09 0.53 -12.48
CA LEU A 160 17.89 0.34 -11.28
C LEU A 160 18.93 1.45 -11.10
N SER A 161 19.44 2.04 -12.19
CA SER A 161 20.45 3.12 -12.12
C SER A 161 19.86 4.45 -11.63
N GLY A 162 18.57 4.72 -11.87
CA GLY A 162 17.84 5.89 -11.32
C GLY A 162 17.55 5.82 -9.82
N LEU A 163 17.68 4.64 -9.20
CA LEU A 163 17.47 4.43 -7.77
C LEU A 163 18.74 4.63 -6.93
N TRP A 164 19.90 4.80 -7.57
CA TRP A 164 21.21 4.83 -6.92
C TRP A 164 21.96 6.17 -7.00
N ASN A 165 21.32 7.24 -7.51
CA ASN A 165 21.86 8.62 -7.48
C ASN A 165 21.09 9.50 -6.50
#